data_a73a3c655b487e823bbf509c0c62a749
#
_entry.id   a73a3c655b487e823bbf509c0c62a749
#
_cell.length_a   1.000
_cell.length_b   1.000
_cell.length_c   1.000
_cell.angle_alpha   90.00
_cell.angle_beta   90.00
_cell.angle_gamma   90.00
#
_symmetry.space_group_name_H-M   'P 1'
#
loop_
_entity.id
_entity.type
_entity.pdbx_description
1 polymer ?
#
loop_
_entity_poly.entity_id
_entity_poly.type
_entity_poly.pdbx_seq_one_letter_code
_entity_poly.pdbx_strand_id
1 'polypeptide(L)'
;MKDNYIKKVLLLGSGALKIGEAGEFDYSGSQALKAMKEEGIETVLINPNIATVQTSEGVADQVYFLPVQPYFVEKVIEKERPDGILLAFGGQTALNCGVELYQSGVLEKYNVKVLGTPVQAIMDTEDRELFVKKLDEINVKTIKSQACDNIADARKAAAELGYPIILRAAYALGGLGSGFCDNEEELNALAEKAFSFSPQVLVEKSLKGWKEIEYEVVRDRYDNCITVCNMENFDPLGIHTGESIVVAPSQTLTNSEYHKLRALAIKIIRHIGIVGECNVQYAFDPESEDYRVIEVNARLSRSSALASKATGYPLAFVAAKLGMGYGLFELKNSVTKTTSAFFEPALDYVVCKIPRWDLSKFHGVDKELGSSMKSVGEVMAIGRTFEEAIQKGLRMIGQGMHGFVENKELKIADIDAALREPTDKRVFVLSKAMHMPEYDIEKIHALTKIDKWFLEKLQHIIDIDEKLKKQNINTLEESLLREAKVYGFTDFQIARAIGLEG
;
A
#
# COMPACT_ATOMS: atom_id res chain seq x y z
N MET A 1 -19.29 -0.03 -24.31
CA MET A 1 -20.48 0.79 -23.96
C MET A 1 -21.07 0.30 -22.65
N LYS A 2 -21.65 1.21 -21.87
CA LYS A 2 -22.39 0.86 -20.64
C LYS A 2 -23.45 -0.19 -20.92
N ASP A 3 -23.62 -1.11 -19.99
CA ASP A 3 -24.70 -2.11 -20.04
C ASP A 3 -26.06 -1.40 -19.85
N ASN A 4 -26.95 -1.52 -20.82
CA ASN A 4 -28.20 -0.76 -20.87
C ASN A 4 -29.21 -1.10 -19.77
N TYR A 5 -29.05 -2.25 -19.09
CA TYR A 5 -29.92 -2.65 -17.98
C TYR A 5 -29.58 -1.95 -16.68
N ILE A 6 -28.37 -1.36 -16.53
CA ILE A 6 -27.92 -0.70 -15.33
C ILE A 6 -28.48 0.71 -15.27
N LYS A 7 -29.44 0.93 -14.35
CA LYS A 7 -30.09 2.22 -14.13
C LYS A 7 -29.92 2.70 -12.68
N LYS A 8 -29.90 1.78 -11.72
CA LYS A 8 -29.73 2.04 -10.30
C LYS A 8 -28.65 1.12 -9.73
N VAL A 9 -27.68 1.67 -9.01
CA VAL A 9 -26.55 0.92 -8.45
C VAL A 9 -26.41 1.23 -6.96
N LEU A 10 -26.25 0.16 -6.17
CA LEU A 10 -25.87 0.22 -4.77
C LEU A 10 -24.34 0.20 -4.63
N LEU A 11 -23.79 1.20 -3.95
CA LEU A 11 -22.40 1.24 -3.53
C LEU A 11 -22.28 0.94 -2.05
N LEU A 12 -21.48 -0.06 -1.70
CA LEU A 12 -21.08 -0.28 -0.32
C LEU A 12 -19.88 0.61 -0.01
N GLY A 13 -20.05 1.55 0.91
CA GLY A 13 -18.98 2.42 1.39
C GLY A 13 -18.05 1.71 2.36
N SER A 14 -17.06 2.43 2.82
CA SER A 14 -15.96 1.88 3.63
C SER A 14 -16.34 1.44 5.04
N GLY A 15 -17.50 1.83 5.53
CA GLY A 15 -17.92 1.50 6.88
C GLY A 15 -17.12 2.21 7.96
N ALA A 16 -16.99 1.58 9.12
CA ALA A 16 -16.15 2.04 10.20
C ALA A 16 -14.69 1.61 9.92
N LEU A 17 -13.86 2.57 9.59
CA LEU A 17 -12.43 2.35 9.27
C LEU A 17 -11.54 2.71 10.45
N LYS A 18 -10.33 2.14 10.46
CA LYS A 18 -9.26 2.60 11.33
C LYS A 18 -8.81 4.02 10.92
N ILE A 19 -8.32 4.78 11.88
CA ILE A 19 -7.66 6.06 11.60
C ILE A 19 -6.54 5.82 10.56
N GLY A 20 -6.49 6.66 9.52
CA GLY A 20 -5.51 6.55 8.44
C GLY A 20 -5.99 5.78 7.20
N GLU A 21 -7.07 5.02 7.28
CA GLU A 21 -7.67 4.32 6.11
C GLU A 21 -8.78 5.15 5.44
N ALA A 22 -9.36 6.09 6.17
CA ALA A 22 -10.57 6.79 5.73
C ALA A 22 -10.39 7.59 4.44
N GLY A 23 -9.27 8.30 4.28
CA GLY A 23 -9.08 9.22 3.15
C GLY A 23 -9.01 8.52 1.79
N GLU A 24 -8.43 7.33 1.73
CA GLU A 24 -8.26 6.58 0.48
C GLU A 24 -9.58 5.97 0.01
N PHE A 25 -10.36 5.43 0.94
CA PHE A 25 -11.68 4.89 0.61
C PHE A 25 -12.71 5.99 0.37
N ASP A 26 -12.55 7.17 0.99
CA ASP A 26 -13.31 8.37 0.64
C ASP A 26 -13.15 8.72 -0.83
N TYR A 27 -11.90 8.76 -1.29
CA TYR A 27 -11.56 8.99 -2.69
C TYR A 27 -12.21 7.95 -3.61
N SER A 28 -12.02 6.66 -3.32
CA SER A 28 -12.49 5.56 -4.17
C SER A 28 -14.00 5.57 -4.35
N GLY A 29 -14.74 5.65 -3.25
CA GLY A 29 -16.21 5.67 -3.29
C GLY A 29 -16.75 6.94 -3.95
N SER A 30 -16.18 8.11 -3.65
CA SER A 30 -16.61 9.38 -4.25
C SER A 30 -16.39 9.40 -5.77
N GLN A 31 -15.26 8.85 -6.24
CA GLN A 31 -14.99 8.73 -7.68
C GLN A 31 -15.94 7.75 -8.38
N ALA A 32 -16.29 6.65 -7.70
CA ALA A 32 -17.26 5.70 -8.23
C ALA A 32 -18.66 6.34 -8.37
N LEU A 33 -19.11 7.05 -7.34
CA LEU A 33 -20.38 7.79 -7.38
C LEU A 33 -20.40 8.82 -8.52
N LYS A 34 -19.31 9.58 -8.66
CA LYS A 34 -19.16 10.53 -9.76
C LYS A 34 -19.24 9.84 -11.12
N ALA A 35 -18.51 8.73 -11.31
CA ALA A 35 -18.50 7.99 -12.57
C ALA A 35 -19.89 7.47 -12.94
N MET A 36 -20.67 6.99 -11.97
CA MET A 36 -22.03 6.52 -12.17
C MET A 36 -23.00 7.66 -12.52
N LYS A 37 -22.90 8.77 -11.82
CA LYS A 37 -23.75 9.96 -12.09
C LYS A 37 -23.51 10.55 -13.48
N GLU A 38 -22.27 10.57 -13.96
CA GLU A 38 -21.96 10.98 -15.34
C GLU A 38 -22.63 10.10 -16.39
N GLU A 39 -22.95 8.85 -16.05
CA GLU A 39 -23.67 7.92 -16.92
C GLU A 39 -25.19 7.97 -16.74
N GLY A 40 -25.70 8.88 -15.91
CA GLY A 40 -27.13 8.99 -15.60
C GLY A 40 -27.66 7.79 -14.78
N ILE A 41 -26.82 7.15 -13.99
CA ILE A 41 -27.18 6.06 -13.10
C ILE A 41 -27.59 6.62 -11.76
N GLU A 42 -28.75 6.19 -11.25
CA GLU A 42 -29.19 6.50 -9.89
C GLU A 42 -28.32 5.78 -8.88
N THR A 43 -27.80 6.52 -7.90
CA THR A 43 -26.81 6.01 -6.96
C THR A 43 -27.38 5.89 -5.56
N VAL A 44 -27.25 4.71 -4.96
CA VAL A 44 -27.59 4.41 -3.56
C VAL A 44 -26.31 4.09 -2.82
N LEU A 45 -26.07 4.77 -1.71
CA LEU A 45 -24.89 4.57 -0.86
C LEU A 45 -25.27 4.07 0.51
N ILE A 46 -24.60 3.04 1.02
CA ILE A 46 -24.61 2.67 2.43
C ILE A 46 -23.25 3.00 3.03
N ASN A 47 -23.21 3.91 3.99
CA ASN A 47 -22.01 4.24 4.74
C ASN A 47 -22.38 4.83 6.11
N PRO A 48 -21.98 4.23 7.24
CA PRO A 48 -22.27 4.75 8.57
C PRO A 48 -21.49 6.02 8.94
N ASN A 49 -20.43 6.35 8.18
CA ASN A 49 -19.57 7.48 8.47
C ASN A 49 -20.21 8.79 7.98
N ILE A 50 -20.52 9.69 8.90
CA ILE A 50 -21.05 11.03 8.59
C ILE A 50 -19.97 12.05 8.20
N ALA A 51 -18.71 11.72 8.42
CA ALA A 51 -17.57 12.62 8.15
C ALA A 51 -16.88 12.35 6.82
N THR A 52 -17.46 11.51 5.97
CA THR A 52 -16.92 11.20 4.64
C THR A 52 -17.53 12.10 3.56
N VAL A 53 -16.73 12.45 2.56
CA VAL A 53 -17.22 13.15 1.34
C VAL A 53 -18.32 12.35 0.64
N GLN A 54 -18.28 11.01 0.69
CA GLN A 54 -19.29 10.15 0.06
C GLN A 54 -20.72 10.43 0.53
N THR A 55 -20.92 10.76 1.82
CA THR A 55 -22.22 11.01 2.43
C THR A 55 -22.64 12.48 2.37
N SER A 56 -21.83 13.34 1.75
CA SER A 56 -22.15 14.75 1.55
C SER A 56 -23.34 14.91 0.59
N GLU A 57 -24.13 15.96 0.81
CA GLU A 57 -25.30 16.26 -0.01
C GLU A 57 -24.91 16.38 -1.51
N GLY A 58 -25.69 15.73 -2.36
CA GLY A 58 -25.52 15.75 -3.81
C GLY A 58 -24.42 14.83 -4.36
N VAL A 59 -23.66 14.10 -3.51
CA VAL A 59 -22.67 13.12 -3.97
C VAL A 59 -23.35 11.81 -4.40
N ALA A 60 -24.16 11.19 -3.55
CA ALA A 60 -25.06 10.10 -3.95
C ALA A 60 -26.50 10.62 -4.03
N ASP A 61 -27.37 9.96 -4.81
CA ASP A 61 -28.77 10.34 -4.92
C ASP A 61 -29.55 9.94 -3.66
N GLN A 62 -29.21 8.77 -3.09
CA GLN A 62 -29.76 8.27 -1.83
C GLN A 62 -28.65 7.78 -0.91
N VAL A 63 -28.64 8.23 0.35
CA VAL A 63 -27.66 7.85 1.37
C VAL A 63 -28.35 7.15 2.54
N TYR A 64 -27.80 6.01 2.96
CA TYR A 64 -28.18 5.25 4.14
C TYR A 64 -27.04 5.23 5.15
N PHE A 65 -27.22 5.87 6.30
CA PHE A 65 -26.28 5.85 7.42
C PHE A 65 -26.45 4.57 8.25
N LEU A 66 -26.15 3.44 7.63
CA LEU A 66 -26.31 2.11 8.21
C LEU A 66 -25.00 1.35 8.19
N PRO A 67 -24.80 0.40 9.12
CA PRO A 67 -23.65 -0.49 9.07
C PRO A 67 -23.59 -1.28 7.74
N VAL A 68 -22.38 -1.45 7.21
CA VAL A 68 -22.14 -2.30 6.04
C VAL A 68 -22.11 -3.76 6.49
N GLN A 69 -23.30 -4.30 6.76
CA GLN A 69 -23.53 -5.66 7.22
C GLN A 69 -24.69 -6.28 6.44
N PRO A 70 -24.69 -7.60 6.15
CA PRO A 70 -25.68 -8.25 5.28
C PRO A 70 -27.11 -7.93 5.62
N TYR A 71 -27.48 -7.97 6.90
CA TYR A 71 -28.84 -7.67 7.35
C TYR A 71 -29.35 -6.29 6.92
N PHE A 72 -28.54 -5.24 7.13
CA PHE A 72 -28.93 -3.87 6.77
C PHE A 72 -28.89 -3.67 5.26
N VAL A 73 -27.88 -4.25 4.61
CA VAL A 73 -27.75 -4.15 3.15
C VAL A 73 -28.91 -4.85 2.45
N GLU A 74 -29.35 -6.03 2.92
CA GLU A 74 -30.56 -6.71 2.40
C GLU A 74 -31.80 -5.81 2.52
N LYS A 75 -32.00 -5.11 3.63
CA LYS A 75 -33.15 -4.19 3.81
C LYS A 75 -33.11 -3.03 2.84
N VAL A 76 -31.94 -2.49 2.54
CA VAL A 76 -31.78 -1.44 1.53
C VAL A 76 -32.04 -2.01 0.13
N ILE A 77 -31.52 -3.19 -0.21
CA ILE A 77 -31.78 -3.87 -1.48
C ILE A 77 -33.29 -4.12 -1.65
N GLU A 78 -33.97 -4.59 -0.62
CA GLU A 78 -35.41 -4.83 -0.63
C GLU A 78 -36.22 -3.56 -0.94
N LYS A 79 -35.78 -2.42 -0.40
CA LYS A 79 -36.44 -1.12 -0.60
C LYS A 79 -36.09 -0.48 -1.92
N GLU A 80 -34.81 -0.41 -2.26
CA GLU A 80 -34.31 0.37 -3.41
C GLU A 80 -34.31 -0.39 -4.72
N ARG A 81 -34.27 -1.73 -4.68
CA ARG A 81 -34.25 -2.59 -5.87
C ARG A 81 -33.19 -2.21 -6.90
N PRO A 82 -31.91 -2.11 -6.53
CA PRO A 82 -30.86 -1.77 -7.45
C PRO A 82 -30.65 -2.87 -8.50
N ASP A 83 -30.25 -2.49 -9.71
CA ASP A 83 -29.88 -3.43 -10.79
C ASP A 83 -28.52 -4.10 -10.51
N GLY A 84 -27.63 -3.41 -9.80
CA GLY A 84 -26.32 -3.89 -9.47
C GLY A 84 -25.75 -3.35 -8.18
N ILE A 85 -24.67 -4.00 -7.71
CA ILE A 85 -23.93 -3.64 -6.52
C ILE A 85 -22.44 -3.57 -6.83
N LEU A 86 -21.76 -2.53 -6.32
CA LEU A 86 -20.30 -2.37 -6.38
C LEU A 86 -19.68 -2.68 -5.01
N LEU A 87 -18.74 -3.64 -4.98
CA LEU A 87 -18.11 -4.16 -3.77
C LEU A 87 -16.67 -3.63 -3.56
N ALA A 88 -15.96 -3.31 -4.64
CA ALA A 88 -14.53 -3.06 -4.62
C ALA A 88 -14.11 -1.67 -4.12
N PHE A 89 -15.03 -0.82 -3.67
CA PHE A 89 -14.79 0.59 -3.33
C PHE A 89 -14.88 0.91 -1.83
N GLY A 90 -15.28 -0.05 -1.02
CA GLY A 90 -15.49 0.13 0.42
C GLY A 90 -14.54 -0.70 1.30
N GLY A 91 -13.40 -1.11 0.76
CA GLY A 91 -12.41 -1.89 1.49
C GLY A 91 -12.86 -3.30 1.84
N GLN A 92 -12.18 -3.91 2.81
CA GLN A 92 -12.44 -5.30 3.22
C GLN A 92 -13.85 -5.52 3.75
N THR A 93 -14.39 -4.55 4.48
CA THR A 93 -15.76 -4.63 5.04
C THR A 93 -16.80 -4.80 3.94
N ALA A 94 -16.69 -4.04 2.86
CA ALA A 94 -17.60 -4.13 1.71
C ALA A 94 -17.46 -5.46 0.97
N LEU A 95 -16.23 -5.94 0.77
CA LEU A 95 -15.99 -7.25 0.13
C LEU A 95 -16.60 -8.38 0.95
N ASN A 96 -16.33 -8.45 2.24
CA ASN A 96 -16.86 -9.50 3.13
C ASN A 96 -18.40 -9.50 3.13
N CYS A 97 -19.01 -8.32 3.27
CA CYS A 97 -20.46 -8.18 3.19
C CYS A 97 -21.02 -8.67 1.84
N GLY A 98 -20.36 -8.32 0.74
CA GLY A 98 -20.76 -8.77 -0.60
C GLY A 98 -20.67 -10.28 -0.79
N VAL A 99 -19.63 -10.93 -0.27
CA VAL A 99 -19.48 -12.38 -0.28
C VAL A 99 -20.59 -13.06 0.51
N GLU A 100 -20.91 -12.58 1.72
CA GLU A 100 -21.99 -13.12 2.54
C GLU A 100 -23.36 -12.95 1.85
N LEU A 101 -23.66 -11.80 1.25
CA LEU A 101 -24.89 -11.57 0.49
C LEU A 101 -25.02 -12.51 -0.72
N TYR A 102 -23.91 -12.79 -1.38
CA TYR A 102 -23.90 -13.76 -2.47
C TYR A 102 -24.14 -15.20 -1.99
N GLN A 103 -23.41 -15.63 -0.96
CA GLN A 103 -23.50 -17.00 -0.42
C GLN A 103 -24.88 -17.28 0.22
N SER A 104 -25.50 -16.27 0.83
CA SER A 104 -26.85 -16.39 1.40
C SER A 104 -27.98 -16.36 0.37
N GLY A 105 -27.66 -16.12 -0.92
CA GLY A 105 -28.64 -16.05 -2.01
C GLY A 105 -29.46 -14.75 -2.05
N VAL A 106 -29.10 -13.74 -1.25
CA VAL A 106 -29.81 -12.45 -1.23
C VAL A 106 -29.72 -11.73 -2.56
N LEU A 107 -28.54 -11.72 -3.19
CA LEU A 107 -28.35 -11.06 -4.48
C LEU A 107 -29.18 -11.72 -5.58
N GLU A 108 -29.27 -13.05 -5.59
CA GLU A 108 -30.11 -13.79 -6.54
C GLU A 108 -31.61 -13.55 -6.28
N LYS A 109 -32.04 -13.62 -5.02
CA LYS A 109 -33.43 -13.36 -4.58
C LYS A 109 -33.98 -12.03 -5.10
N TYR A 110 -33.16 -10.99 -5.12
CA TYR A 110 -33.55 -9.64 -5.56
C TYR A 110 -33.07 -9.29 -6.96
N ASN A 111 -32.45 -10.25 -7.69
CA ASN A 111 -31.89 -10.07 -9.04
C ASN A 111 -30.87 -8.91 -9.12
N VAL A 112 -30.02 -8.77 -8.10
CA VAL A 112 -28.94 -7.77 -8.05
C VAL A 112 -27.67 -8.37 -8.59
N LYS A 113 -27.06 -7.74 -9.61
CA LYS A 113 -25.82 -8.21 -10.20
C LYS A 113 -24.61 -7.58 -9.52
N VAL A 114 -23.59 -8.37 -9.22
CA VAL A 114 -22.29 -7.85 -8.81
C VAL A 114 -21.60 -7.22 -10.02
N LEU A 115 -21.26 -5.95 -9.93
CA LEU A 115 -20.63 -5.20 -11.00
C LEU A 115 -19.11 -5.15 -10.80
N GLY A 116 -18.34 -5.39 -11.86
CA GLY A 116 -16.89 -5.46 -11.81
C GLY A 116 -16.40 -6.86 -11.49
N THR A 117 -15.51 -6.99 -10.53
CA THR A 117 -14.89 -8.28 -10.17
C THR A 117 -15.92 -9.29 -9.67
N PRO A 118 -15.99 -10.49 -10.26
CA PRO A 118 -16.89 -11.56 -9.82
C PRO A 118 -16.61 -11.99 -8.37
N VAL A 119 -17.64 -12.38 -7.62
CA VAL A 119 -17.49 -12.80 -6.21
C VAL A 119 -16.52 -13.98 -6.07
N GLN A 120 -16.52 -14.93 -7.04
CA GLN A 120 -15.58 -16.05 -7.01
C GLN A 120 -14.13 -15.56 -7.06
N ALA A 121 -13.82 -14.57 -7.91
CA ALA A 121 -12.47 -13.98 -7.96
C ALA A 121 -12.10 -13.27 -6.66
N ILE A 122 -13.06 -12.63 -5.98
CA ILE A 122 -12.85 -12.07 -4.64
C ILE A 122 -12.52 -13.19 -3.64
N MET A 123 -13.30 -14.27 -3.62
CA MET A 123 -13.05 -15.41 -2.74
C MET A 123 -11.69 -16.06 -3.00
N ASP A 124 -11.32 -16.23 -4.27
CA ASP A 124 -10.03 -16.80 -4.68
C ASP A 124 -8.84 -15.94 -4.25
N THR A 125 -9.01 -14.65 -4.03
CA THR A 125 -7.95 -13.76 -3.54
C THR A 125 -7.92 -13.60 -2.03
N GLU A 126 -9.07 -13.66 -1.36
CA GLU A 126 -9.20 -13.44 0.08
C GLU A 126 -8.93 -14.71 0.90
N ASP A 127 -9.28 -15.87 0.37
CA ASP A 127 -8.98 -17.16 1.00
C ASP A 127 -7.56 -17.60 0.63
N ARG A 128 -6.71 -17.77 1.64
CA ARG A 128 -5.28 -18.07 1.42
C ARG A 128 -5.06 -19.41 0.72
N GLU A 129 -5.85 -20.42 1.03
CA GLU A 129 -5.71 -21.75 0.42
C GLU A 129 -6.13 -21.70 -1.07
N LEU A 130 -7.27 -21.06 -1.35
CA LEU A 130 -7.73 -20.84 -2.71
C LEU A 130 -6.74 -19.99 -3.51
N PHE A 131 -6.19 -18.95 -2.90
CA PHE A 131 -5.19 -18.09 -3.52
C PHE A 131 -3.94 -18.85 -3.94
N VAL A 132 -3.34 -19.63 -3.02
CA VAL A 132 -2.17 -20.45 -3.33
C VAL A 132 -2.48 -21.45 -4.45
N LYS A 133 -3.62 -22.15 -4.37
CA LYS A 133 -4.05 -23.10 -5.39
C LYS A 133 -4.21 -22.44 -6.76
N LYS A 134 -4.83 -21.25 -6.81
CA LYS A 134 -5.00 -20.49 -8.05
C LYS A 134 -3.68 -20.08 -8.68
N LEU A 135 -2.72 -19.66 -7.90
CA LEU A 135 -1.40 -19.28 -8.41
C LEU A 135 -0.54 -20.49 -8.81
N ASP A 136 -0.69 -21.63 -8.14
CA ASP A 136 -0.04 -22.88 -8.51
C ASP A 136 -0.53 -23.39 -9.87
N GLU A 137 -1.82 -23.21 -10.22
CA GLU A 137 -2.38 -23.57 -11.54
C GLU A 137 -1.61 -22.92 -12.72
N ILE A 138 -0.99 -21.78 -12.47
CA ILE A 138 -0.20 -21.02 -13.47
C ILE A 138 1.30 -20.97 -13.16
N ASN A 139 1.79 -21.80 -12.25
CA ASN A 139 3.19 -21.85 -11.83
C ASN A 139 3.74 -20.49 -11.36
N VAL A 140 2.98 -19.76 -10.57
CA VAL A 140 3.39 -18.51 -9.92
C VAL A 140 3.72 -18.80 -8.47
N LYS A 141 4.90 -18.33 -8.04
CA LYS A 141 5.42 -18.61 -6.70
C LYS A 141 4.71 -17.79 -5.63
N THR A 142 4.19 -18.46 -4.61
CA THR A 142 3.67 -17.85 -3.38
C THR A 142 4.61 -18.09 -2.20
N ILE A 143 4.32 -17.48 -1.05
CA ILE A 143 5.06 -17.79 0.18
C ILE A 143 4.70 -19.20 0.60
N LYS A 144 5.73 -20.03 0.81
CA LYS A 144 5.54 -21.39 1.32
C LYS A 144 5.06 -21.32 2.75
N SER A 145 3.93 -21.95 3.03
CA SER A 145 3.34 -22.08 4.35
C SER A 145 2.85 -23.50 4.60
N GLN A 146 2.85 -23.91 5.86
CA GLN A 146 2.29 -25.20 6.31
C GLN A 146 1.39 -24.95 7.52
N ALA A 147 0.17 -25.51 7.45
CA ALA A 147 -0.75 -25.52 8.58
C ALA A 147 -0.34 -26.62 9.55
N CYS A 148 -0.30 -26.32 10.84
CA CYS A 148 0.13 -27.22 11.89
C CYS A 148 -0.86 -27.16 13.04
N ASP A 149 -1.26 -28.34 13.53
CA ASP A 149 -2.22 -28.48 14.62
C ASP A 149 -1.55 -28.76 15.99
N ASN A 150 -0.24 -28.88 15.99
CA ASN A 150 0.55 -29.10 17.20
C ASN A 150 2.00 -28.60 17.01
N ILE A 151 2.74 -28.49 18.12
CA ILE A 151 4.12 -28.00 18.14
C ILE A 151 5.09 -28.92 17.38
N ALA A 152 4.87 -30.24 17.41
CA ALA A 152 5.75 -31.17 16.72
C ALA A 152 5.69 -31.01 15.21
N ASP A 153 4.49 -30.81 14.66
CA ASP A 153 4.29 -30.51 13.23
C ASP A 153 4.87 -29.14 12.87
N ALA A 154 4.72 -28.14 13.76
CA ALA A 154 5.31 -26.81 13.55
C ALA A 154 6.85 -26.87 13.48
N ARG A 155 7.51 -27.67 14.33
CA ARG A 155 8.97 -27.91 14.26
C ARG A 155 9.38 -28.56 12.94
N LYS A 156 8.63 -29.58 12.52
CA LYS A 156 8.91 -30.27 11.26
C LYS A 156 8.76 -29.32 10.08
N ALA A 157 7.69 -28.55 10.04
CA ALA A 157 7.44 -27.53 9.01
C ALA A 157 8.57 -26.48 8.97
N ALA A 158 9.01 -25.98 10.14
CA ALA A 158 10.10 -25.00 10.23
C ALA A 158 11.44 -25.59 9.76
N ALA A 159 11.72 -26.86 10.06
CA ALA A 159 12.93 -27.54 9.59
C ALA A 159 12.94 -27.71 8.06
N GLU A 160 11.78 -28.01 7.45
CA GLU A 160 11.61 -28.14 5.99
C GLU A 160 11.69 -26.80 5.28
N LEU A 161 11.12 -25.72 5.85
CA LEU A 161 11.14 -24.38 5.29
C LEU A 161 12.50 -23.68 5.49
N GLY A 162 13.21 -24.05 6.53
CA GLY A 162 14.44 -23.39 6.97
C GLY A 162 14.19 -22.04 7.65
N TYR A 163 14.92 -21.79 8.75
CA TYR A 163 14.86 -20.51 9.45
C TYR A 163 15.49 -19.35 8.64
N PRO A 164 15.07 -18.10 8.87
CA PRO A 164 13.99 -17.69 9.75
C PRO A 164 12.60 -18.02 9.19
N ILE A 165 11.62 -18.19 10.11
CA ILE A 165 10.22 -18.46 9.78
C ILE A 165 9.32 -17.40 10.45
N ILE A 166 8.08 -17.33 9.97
CA ILE A 166 6.99 -16.64 10.64
C ILE A 166 6.00 -17.68 11.12
N LEU A 167 5.61 -17.60 12.39
CA LEU A 167 4.51 -18.36 12.94
C LEU A 167 3.30 -17.44 13.08
N ARG A 168 2.14 -17.87 12.59
CA ARG A 168 0.88 -17.14 12.70
C ARG A 168 -0.21 -18.02 13.26
N ALA A 169 -0.94 -17.51 14.25
CA ALA A 169 -2.16 -18.18 14.73
C ALA A 169 -3.27 -18.04 13.65
N ALA A 170 -3.81 -19.17 13.19
CA ALA A 170 -4.69 -19.22 12.02
C ALA A 170 -6.00 -18.42 12.18
N TYR A 171 -6.50 -18.29 13.41
CA TYR A 171 -7.81 -17.65 13.69
C TYR A 171 -7.73 -16.47 14.67
N ALA A 172 -6.52 -15.93 14.92
CA ALA A 172 -6.34 -14.84 15.85
C ALA A 172 -6.54 -13.47 15.16
N LEU A 173 -7.41 -12.65 15.73
CA LEU A 173 -7.59 -11.26 15.31
C LEU A 173 -6.41 -10.39 15.77
N GLY A 174 -5.88 -9.54 14.88
CA GLY A 174 -4.88 -8.54 15.24
C GLY A 174 -3.46 -9.04 15.46
N GLY A 175 -3.10 -10.24 14.95
CA GLY A 175 -1.73 -10.75 15.01
C GLY A 175 -1.32 -11.34 16.37
N LEU A 176 -2.26 -11.54 17.28
CA LEU A 176 -1.98 -12.21 18.58
C LEU A 176 -1.45 -13.62 18.36
N GLY A 177 -0.33 -13.93 18.99
CA GLY A 177 0.33 -15.24 18.86
C GLY A 177 1.08 -15.42 17.54
N SER A 178 1.35 -14.33 16.80
CA SER A 178 2.17 -14.34 15.59
C SER A 178 3.52 -13.66 15.84
N GLY A 179 4.56 -14.12 15.15
CA GLY A 179 5.89 -13.52 15.27
C GLY A 179 6.94 -14.22 14.40
N PHE A 180 8.12 -13.63 14.37
CA PHE A 180 9.29 -14.20 13.70
C PHE A 180 10.01 -15.16 14.66
N CYS A 181 10.61 -16.21 14.10
CA CYS A 181 11.45 -17.13 14.81
C CYS A 181 12.72 -17.37 13.98
N ASP A 182 13.86 -17.06 14.57
CA ASP A 182 15.18 -17.25 13.93
C ASP A 182 15.76 -18.65 14.21
N ASN A 183 15.18 -19.35 15.18
CA ASN A 183 15.62 -20.69 15.61
C ASN A 183 14.46 -21.49 16.25
N GLU A 184 14.74 -22.76 16.59
CA GLU A 184 13.74 -23.66 17.15
C GLU A 184 13.32 -23.30 18.59
N GLU A 185 14.18 -22.66 19.37
CA GLU A 185 13.85 -22.22 20.73
C GLU A 185 12.78 -21.14 20.71
N GLU A 186 12.96 -20.15 19.85
CA GLU A 186 11.97 -19.07 19.63
C GLU A 186 10.67 -19.61 19.06
N LEU A 187 10.74 -20.55 18.11
CA LEU A 187 9.57 -21.25 17.59
C LEU A 187 8.76 -21.92 18.71
N ASN A 188 9.41 -22.66 19.60
CA ASN A 188 8.74 -23.36 20.68
C ASN A 188 8.01 -22.41 21.62
N ALA A 189 8.71 -21.37 22.08
CA ALA A 189 8.13 -20.36 22.96
C ALA A 189 6.93 -19.64 22.36
N LEU A 190 7.02 -19.30 21.07
CA LEU A 190 5.94 -18.65 20.37
C LEU A 190 4.79 -19.59 20.05
N ALA A 191 5.07 -20.85 19.68
CA ALA A 191 4.07 -21.86 19.37
C ALA A 191 3.23 -22.23 20.60
N GLU A 192 3.84 -22.40 21.76
CA GLU A 192 3.12 -22.62 23.03
C GLU A 192 2.10 -21.52 23.30
N LYS A 193 2.51 -20.27 23.09
CA LYS A 193 1.62 -19.11 23.22
C LYS A 193 0.53 -19.08 22.14
N ALA A 194 0.89 -19.35 20.89
CA ALA A 194 -0.04 -19.33 19.76
C ALA A 194 -1.14 -20.40 19.90
N PHE A 195 -0.79 -21.62 20.27
CA PHE A 195 -1.74 -22.71 20.52
C PHE A 195 -2.65 -22.51 21.74
N SER A 196 -2.32 -21.57 22.63
CA SER A 196 -3.23 -21.20 23.72
C SER A 196 -4.42 -20.34 23.21
N PHE A 197 -4.30 -19.73 22.04
CA PHE A 197 -5.34 -18.87 21.44
C PHE A 197 -5.98 -19.46 20.19
N SER A 198 -5.32 -20.39 19.52
CA SER A 198 -5.77 -20.95 18.24
C SER A 198 -5.50 -22.47 18.21
N PRO A 199 -6.43 -23.28 17.71
CA PRO A 199 -6.21 -24.71 17.55
C PRO A 199 -5.21 -25.03 16.41
N GLN A 200 -4.90 -24.08 15.55
CA GLN A 200 -4.01 -24.25 14.40
C GLN A 200 -3.11 -23.03 14.24
N VAL A 201 -1.87 -23.29 13.82
CA VAL A 201 -0.92 -22.25 13.43
C VAL A 201 -0.45 -22.47 11.99
N LEU A 202 -0.06 -21.40 11.33
CA LEU A 202 0.63 -21.42 10.04
C LEU A 202 2.12 -21.17 10.28
N VAL A 203 2.97 -22.03 9.76
CA VAL A 203 4.43 -21.84 9.72
C VAL A 203 4.80 -21.44 8.31
N GLU A 204 5.38 -20.25 8.15
CA GLU A 204 5.69 -19.67 6.85
C GLU A 204 7.18 -19.35 6.75
N LYS A 205 7.76 -19.46 5.56
CA LYS A 205 9.11 -18.96 5.30
C LYS A 205 9.15 -17.45 5.49
N SER A 206 10.06 -16.97 6.34
CA SER A 206 10.29 -15.53 6.47
C SER A 206 11.02 -14.99 5.25
N LEU A 207 10.49 -13.91 4.72
CA LEU A 207 11.10 -13.12 3.63
C LEU A 207 11.59 -11.75 4.16
N LYS A 208 11.85 -11.65 5.47
CA LYS A 208 12.37 -10.44 6.09
C LYS A 208 13.65 -9.99 5.39
N GLY A 209 13.71 -8.74 5.02
CA GLY A 209 14.84 -8.16 4.28
C GLY A 209 14.71 -8.20 2.76
N TRP A 210 13.72 -8.91 2.20
CA TRP A 210 13.40 -8.82 0.78
C TRP A 210 12.76 -7.48 0.45
N LYS A 211 12.85 -7.05 -0.81
CA LYS A 211 12.17 -5.85 -1.30
C LYS A 211 10.67 -6.12 -1.39
N GLU A 212 9.87 -5.11 -1.15
CA GLU A 212 8.44 -5.13 -1.43
C GLU A 212 8.14 -4.26 -2.64
N ILE A 213 7.59 -4.88 -3.68
CA ILE A 213 7.26 -4.26 -4.96
C ILE A 213 5.76 -4.41 -5.22
N GLU A 214 5.12 -3.35 -5.65
CA GLU A 214 3.69 -3.35 -5.95
C GLU A 214 3.40 -2.95 -7.38
N TYR A 215 2.34 -3.52 -7.95
CA TYR A 215 1.77 -3.14 -9.24
C TYR A 215 0.29 -2.87 -9.10
N GLU A 216 -0.13 -1.68 -9.52
CA GLU A 216 -1.55 -1.38 -9.74
C GLU A 216 -1.94 -1.78 -11.16
N VAL A 217 -2.93 -2.64 -11.25
CA VAL A 217 -3.34 -3.30 -12.50
C VAL A 217 -4.81 -3.01 -12.76
N VAL A 218 -5.14 -2.72 -14.00
CA VAL A 218 -6.52 -2.54 -14.45
C VAL A 218 -6.83 -3.53 -15.55
N ARG A 219 -7.96 -4.24 -15.45
CA ARG A 219 -8.43 -5.17 -16.46
C ARG A 219 -9.93 -5.00 -16.70
N ASP A 220 -10.32 -4.97 -17.96
CA ASP A 220 -11.73 -4.97 -18.36
C ASP A 220 -12.26 -6.40 -18.63
N ARG A 221 -13.57 -6.51 -18.85
CA ARG A 221 -14.23 -7.78 -19.15
C ARG A 221 -13.86 -8.39 -20.51
N TYR A 222 -13.22 -7.63 -21.40
CA TYR A 222 -12.78 -8.06 -22.73
C TYR A 222 -11.32 -8.56 -22.71
N ASP A 223 -10.74 -8.73 -21.53
CA ASP A 223 -9.37 -9.14 -21.30
C ASP A 223 -8.29 -8.13 -21.71
N ASN A 224 -8.66 -6.86 -21.90
CA ASN A 224 -7.66 -5.81 -21.99
C ASN A 224 -7.11 -5.52 -20.58
N CYS A 225 -5.78 -5.55 -20.44
CA CYS A 225 -5.11 -5.46 -19.15
C CYS A 225 -3.88 -4.56 -19.26
N ILE A 226 -3.73 -3.63 -18.31
CA ILE A 226 -2.59 -2.71 -18.21
C ILE A 226 -2.08 -2.63 -16.79
N THR A 227 -0.80 -2.32 -16.62
CA THR A 227 -0.22 -1.88 -15.35
C THR A 227 -0.18 -0.36 -15.34
N VAL A 228 -0.82 0.24 -14.34
CA VAL A 228 -0.95 1.70 -14.24
C VAL A 228 0.24 2.31 -13.51
N CYS A 229 0.70 1.64 -12.46
CA CYS A 229 1.81 2.12 -11.63
C CYS A 229 2.58 0.93 -11.07
N ASN A 230 3.88 1.09 -11.01
CA ASN A 230 4.78 0.23 -10.26
C ASN A 230 5.35 1.07 -9.11
N MET A 231 5.42 0.46 -7.93
CA MET A 231 5.86 1.12 -6.69
C MET A 231 6.81 0.21 -5.92
N GLU A 232 7.65 0.82 -5.10
CA GLU A 232 8.65 0.15 -4.29
C GLU A 232 8.65 0.72 -2.88
N ASN A 233 8.71 -0.15 -1.88
CA ASN A 233 8.90 0.26 -0.50
C ASN A 233 10.36 0.59 -0.24
N PHE A 234 10.61 1.70 0.43
CA PHE A 234 11.93 2.09 0.91
C PHE A 234 12.44 1.14 2.02
N ASP A 235 11.55 0.76 2.92
CA ASP A 235 11.84 -0.24 3.94
C ASP A 235 11.69 -1.65 3.39
N PRO A 236 12.53 -2.60 3.82
CA PRO A 236 12.39 -4.00 3.43
C PRO A 236 11.12 -4.62 3.99
N LEU A 237 10.75 -5.78 3.43
CA LEU A 237 9.59 -6.56 3.87
C LEU A 237 9.64 -6.85 5.37
N GLY A 238 8.51 -6.72 6.05
CA GLY A 238 8.33 -6.85 7.49
C GLY A 238 7.69 -5.60 8.12
N ILE A 239 7.73 -4.47 7.40
CA ILE A 239 7.03 -3.24 7.74
C ILE A 239 5.85 -3.12 6.79
N HIS A 240 4.65 -2.90 7.33
CA HIS A 240 3.44 -2.72 6.50
C HIS A 240 3.62 -1.58 5.50
N THR A 241 3.19 -1.76 4.24
CA THR A 241 3.29 -0.73 3.18
C THR A 241 2.74 0.63 3.62
N GLY A 242 1.67 0.66 4.42
CA GLY A 242 1.12 1.90 5.00
C GLY A 242 2.09 2.64 5.92
N GLU A 243 3.07 1.93 6.50
CA GLU A 243 4.08 2.45 7.43
C GLU A 243 5.41 2.76 6.75
N SER A 244 5.62 2.29 5.52
CA SER A 244 6.84 2.53 4.75
C SER A 244 6.75 3.80 3.91
N ILE A 245 7.91 4.40 3.62
CA ILE A 245 8.06 5.34 2.51
C ILE A 245 7.92 4.53 1.22
N VAL A 246 7.06 4.98 0.30
CA VAL A 246 6.85 4.32 -0.99
C VAL A 246 7.28 5.22 -2.11
N VAL A 247 8.01 4.66 -3.06
CA VAL A 247 8.57 5.39 -4.20
C VAL A 247 7.95 4.89 -5.51
N ALA A 248 7.53 5.79 -6.35
CA ALA A 248 7.01 5.50 -7.69
C ALA A 248 7.71 6.37 -8.76
N PRO A 249 8.13 5.78 -9.89
CA PRO A 249 8.22 4.34 -10.15
C PRO A 249 9.30 3.69 -9.28
N SER A 250 9.36 2.35 -9.22
CA SER A 250 10.45 1.66 -8.52
C SER A 250 11.81 2.07 -9.11
N GLN A 251 12.79 2.27 -8.23
CA GLN A 251 14.10 2.83 -8.59
C GLN A 251 15.20 1.76 -8.67
N THR A 252 15.01 0.64 -7.97
CA THR A 252 16.06 -0.36 -7.77
C THR A 252 15.89 -1.62 -8.63
N LEU A 253 14.80 -1.71 -9.41
CA LEU A 253 14.58 -2.79 -10.36
C LEU A 253 15.34 -2.54 -11.67
N THR A 254 15.99 -3.56 -12.16
CA THR A 254 16.47 -3.58 -13.55
C THR A 254 15.30 -3.65 -14.52
N ASN A 255 15.54 -3.33 -15.78
CA ASN A 255 14.51 -3.45 -16.83
C ASN A 255 13.96 -4.89 -16.96
N SER A 256 14.82 -5.90 -16.81
CA SER A 256 14.41 -7.32 -16.84
C SER A 256 13.48 -7.67 -15.69
N GLU A 257 13.83 -7.28 -14.46
CA GLU A 257 13.04 -7.51 -13.27
C GLU A 257 11.69 -6.80 -13.33
N TYR A 258 11.68 -5.54 -13.74
CA TYR A 258 10.46 -4.78 -13.96
C TYR A 258 9.50 -5.49 -14.90
N HIS A 259 9.97 -5.90 -16.08
CA HIS A 259 9.14 -6.57 -17.07
C HIS A 259 8.70 -7.97 -16.63
N LYS A 260 9.55 -8.70 -15.90
CA LYS A 260 9.21 -10.00 -15.30
C LYS A 260 8.04 -9.87 -14.34
N LEU A 261 8.11 -8.97 -13.35
CA LEU A 261 7.06 -8.75 -12.36
C LEU A 261 5.78 -8.20 -13.00
N ARG A 262 5.91 -7.27 -13.96
CA ARG A 262 4.79 -6.77 -14.76
C ARG A 262 4.05 -7.89 -15.50
N ALA A 263 4.78 -8.75 -16.21
CA ALA A 263 4.19 -9.87 -16.94
C ALA A 263 3.49 -10.85 -16.00
N LEU A 264 4.06 -11.09 -14.82
CA LEU A 264 3.44 -11.90 -13.78
C LEU A 264 2.14 -11.28 -13.25
N ALA A 265 2.13 -9.98 -12.98
CA ALA A 265 0.93 -9.28 -12.54
C ALA A 265 -0.22 -9.44 -13.53
N ILE A 266 0.04 -9.20 -14.83
CA ILE A 266 -0.96 -9.37 -15.89
C ILE A 266 -1.43 -10.84 -15.97
N LYS A 267 -0.51 -11.79 -15.89
CA LYS A 267 -0.83 -13.23 -15.91
C LYS A 267 -1.75 -13.63 -14.76
N ILE A 268 -1.45 -13.17 -13.54
CA ILE A 268 -2.23 -13.43 -12.34
C ILE A 268 -3.64 -12.89 -12.47
N ILE A 269 -3.76 -11.61 -12.82
CA ILE A 269 -5.04 -10.91 -12.86
C ILE A 269 -5.97 -11.48 -13.94
N ARG A 270 -5.43 -11.89 -15.08
CA ARG A 270 -6.17 -12.60 -16.13
C ARG A 270 -6.65 -13.96 -15.64
N HIS A 271 -5.79 -14.72 -14.96
CA HIS A 271 -6.13 -16.06 -14.48
C HIS A 271 -7.21 -16.04 -13.39
N ILE A 272 -7.13 -15.13 -12.44
CA ILE A 272 -8.13 -14.95 -11.40
C ILE A 272 -9.46 -14.41 -11.98
N GLY A 273 -9.39 -13.66 -13.07
CA GLY A 273 -10.57 -13.11 -13.75
C GLY A 273 -11.09 -11.81 -13.13
N ILE A 274 -10.18 -11.01 -12.54
CA ILE A 274 -10.53 -9.70 -11.97
C ILE A 274 -11.00 -8.75 -13.07
N VAL A 275 -12.05 -7.97 -12.79
CA VAL A 275 -12.58 -6.92 -13.66
C VAL A 275 -12.67 -5.60 -12.85
N GLY A 276 -11.88 -4.63 -13.24
CA GLY A 276 -11.72 -3.38 -12.52
C GLY A 276 -10.26 -3.16 -12.19
N GLU A 277 -10.00 -2.71 -11.00
CA GLU A 277 -8.66 -2.42 -10.49
C GLU A 277 -8.27 -3.42 -9.40
N CYS A 278 -6.99 -3.69 -9.31
CA CYS A 278 -6.40 -4.52 -8.26
C CYS A 278 -4.92 -4.19 -8.05
N ASN A 279 -4.46 -4.50 -6.85
CA ASN A 279 -3.06 -4.39 -6.46
C ASN A 279 -2.43 -5.78 -6.35
N VAL A 280 -1.22 -5.94 -6.88
CA VAL A 280 -0.40 -7.16 -6.74
C VAL A 280 0.87 -6.81 -5.99
N GLN A 281 1.11 -7.47 -4.86
CA GLN A 281 2.29 -7.26 -4.01
C GLN A 281 3.25 -8.42 -4.11
N TYR A 282 4.52 -8.08 -4.31
CA TYR A 282 5.63 -9.03 -4.42
C TYR A 282 6.65 -8.81 -3.33
N ALA A 283 7.11 -9.93 -2.75
CA ALA A 283 8.43 -9.99 -2.14
C ALA A 283 9.44 -10.34 -3.24
N PHE A 284 10.50 -9.57 -3.35
CA PHE A 284 11.54 -9.74 -4.34
C PHE A 284 12.91 -9.84 -3.66
N ASP A 285 13.65 -10.90 -3.93
CA ASP A 285 14.96 -11.14 -3.33
C ASP A 285 16.00 -10.18 -3.92
N PRO A 286 16.67 -9.34 -3.11
CA PRO A 286 17.64 -8.37 -3.61
C PRO A 286 18.94 -9.01 -4.15
N GLU A 287 19.23 -10.28 -3.82
CA GLU A 287 20.47 -10.97 -4.20
C GLU A 287 20.27 -11.94 -5.38
N SER A 288 19.05 -12.28 -5.68
CA SER A 288 18.68 -13.16 -6.79
C SER A 288 17.44 -12.60 -7.48
N GLU A 289 17.04 -13.12 -8.60
CA GLU A 289 15.79 -12.73 -9.23
C GLU A 289 14.59 -13.57 -8.72
N ASP A 290 14.68 -14.15 -7.51
CA ASP A 290 13.58 -14.92 -6.94
C ASP A 290 12.51 -13.98 -6.38
N TYR A 291 11.26 -14.42 -6.43
CA TYR A 291 10.12 -13.63 -6.00
C TYR A 291 9.06 -14.51 -5.32
N ARG A 292 8.20 -13.89 -4.54
CA ARG A 292 6.96 -14.47 -4.05
C ARG A 292 5.83 -13.47 -4.21
N VAL A 293 4.67 -13.92 -4.64
CA VAL A 293 3.45 -13.11 -4.53
C VAL A 293 2.99 -13.17 -3.08
N ILE A 294 2.86 -12.01 -2.47
CA ILE A 294 2.40 -11.87 -1.08
C ILE A 294 0.89 -11.94 -1.05
N GLU A 295 0.25 -11.05 -1.81
CA GLU A 295 -1.19 -10.93 -1.90
C GLU A 295 -1.64 -10.25 -3.19
N VAL A 296 -2.90 -10.44 -3.51
CA VAL A 296 -3.61 -9.71 -4.57
C VAL A 296 -4.88 -9.12 -3.94
N ASN A 297 -4.97 -7.80 -3.94
CA ASN A 297 -6.15 -7.11 -3.45
C ASN A 297 -7.11 -6.84 -4.59
N ALA A 298 -8.21 -7.63 -4.69
CA ALA A 298 -9.25 -7.50 -5.74
C ALA A 298 -10.18 -6.30 -5.48
N ARG A 299 -9.63 -5.19 -5.05
CA ARG A 299 -10.32 -3.97 -4.66
C ARG A 299 -9.39 -2.77 -4.72
N LEU A 300 -9.97 -1.60 -4.78
CA LEU A 300 -9.21 -0.37 -4.53
C LEU A 300 -8.57 -0.42 -3.14
N SER A 301 -7.35 0.07 -3.07
CA SER A 301 -6.50 0.05 -1.88
C SER A 301 -5.91 1.44 -1.64
N ARG A 302 -5.07 1.56 -0.63
CA ARG A 302 -4.32 2.81 -0.39
C ARG A 302 -3.38 3.14 -1.53
N SER A 303 -2.68 2.14 -2.02
CA SER A 303 -1.77 2.28 -3.15
C SER A 303 -2.47 2.76 -4.42
N SER A 304 -3.76 2.43 -4.61
CA SER A 304 -4.55 2.93 -5.74
C SER A 304 -4.72 4.45 -5.73
N ALA A 305 -4.96 5.05 -4.55
CA ALA A 305 -5.03 6.51 -4.43
C ALA A 305 -3.67 7.17 -4.67
N LEU A 306 -2.59 6.59 -4.14
CA LEU A 306 -1.21 7.03 -4.39
C LEU A 306 -0.88 6.94 -5.88
N ALA A 307 -1.13 5.79 -6.50
CA ALA A 307 -0.88 5.56 -7.92
C ALA A 307 -1.67 6.53 -8.81
N SER A 308 -2.93 6.80 -8.47
CA SER A 308 -3.74 7.79 -9.19
C SER A 308 -3.15 9.19 -9.14
N LYS A 309 -2.68 9.62 -7.97
CA LYS A 309 -2.02 10.93 -7.80
C LYS A 309 -0.66 10.96 -8.50
N ALA A 310 0.11 9.87 -8.41
CA ALA A 310 1.45 9.78 -8.99
C ALA A 310 1.41 9.80 -10.52
N THR A 311 0.45 9.12 -11.14
CA THR A 311 0.41 8.91 -12.59
C THR A 311 -0.57 9.82 -13.33
N GLY A 312 -1.49 10.47 -12.62
CA GLY A 312 -2.62 11.16 -13.25
C GLY A 312 -3.61 10.19 -13.91
N TYR A 313 -3.59 8.91 -13.58
CA TYR A 313 -4.55 7.91 -14.04
C TYR A 313 -5.64 7.71 -12.97
N PRO A 314 -6.91 8.02 -13.25
CA PRO A 314 -7.98 8.01 -12.24
C PRO A 314 -8.50 6.58 -12.00
N LEU A 315 -7.76 5.76 -11.27
CA LEU A 315 -8.01 4.32 -11.08
C LEU A 315 -9.45 4.03 -10.62
N ALA A 316 -9.92 4.68 -9.57
CA ALA A 316 -11.25 4.44 -9.03
C ALA A 316 -12.37 4.80 -10.03
N PHE A 317 -12.22 5.92 -10.74
CA PHE A 317 -13.16 6.35 -11.76
C PHE A 317 -13.22 5.35 -12.92
N VAL A 318 -12.05 4.91 -13.42
CA VAL A 318 -11.96 3.92 -14.50
C VAL A 318 -12.53 2.58 -14.06
N ALA A 319 -12.16 2.09 -12.86
CA ALA A 319 -12.67 0.83 -12.31
C ALA A 319 -14.21 0.83 -12.23
N ALA A 320 -14.82 1.94 -11.80
CA ALA A 320 -16.28 2.07 -11.78
C ALA A 320 -16.88 2.00 -13.18
N LYS A 321 -16.28 2.67 -14.17
CA LYS A 321 -16.72 2.58 -15.58
C LYS A 321 -16.60 1.14 -16.12
N LEU A 322 -15.53 0.44 -15.79
CA LEU A 322 -15.38 -0.98 -16.19
C LEU A 322 -16.45 -1.86 -15.55
N GLY A 323 -16.78 -1.63 -14.27
CA GLY A 323 -17.89 -2.30 -13.59
C GLY A 323 -19.25 -2.10 -14.27
N MET A 324 -19.45 -0.95 -14.90
CA MET A 324 -20.66 -0.64 -15.67
C MET A 324 -20.66 -1.26 -17.08
N GLY A 325 -19.61 -1.98 -17.47
CA GLY A 325 -19.53 -2.72 -18.74
C GLY A 325 -18.68 -2.08 -19.83
N TYR A 326 -18.02 -0.96 -19.58
CA TYR A 326 -17.09 -0.36 -20.53
C TYR A 326 -15.84 -1.22 -20.74
N GLY A 327 -15.27 -1.17 -21.93
CA GLY A 327 -13.91 -1.61 -22.21
C GLY A 327 -12.92 -0.47 -22.04
N LEU A 328 -11.66 -0.78 -21.70
CA LEU A 328 -10.60 0.21 -21.55
C LEU A 328 -10.41 1.08 -22.80
N PHE A 329 -10.59 0.48 -23.99
CA PHE A 329 -10.46 1.15 -25.29
C PHE A 329 -11.58 2.17 -25.57
N GLU A 330 -12.70 2.09 -24.86
CA GLU A 330 -13.83 3.01 -24.99
C GLU A 330 -13.69 4.24 -24.09
N LEU A 331 -12.78 4.21 -23.11
CA LEU A 331 -12.62 5.26 -22.10
C LEU A 331 -11.45 6.19 -22.42
N LYS A 332 -11.65 7.46 -22.11
CA LYS A 332 -10.57 8.45 -22.05
C LYS A 332 -10.14 8.67 -20.61
N ASN A 333 -8.88 9.01 -20.41
CA ASN A 333 -8.41 9.46 -19.11
C ASN A 333 -9.10 10.79 -18.77
N SER A 334 -9.88 10.82 -17.69
CA SER A 334 -10.68 11.99 -17.28
C SER A 334 -9.82 13.14 -16.76
N VAL A 335 -8.57 12.90 -16.38
CA VAL A 335 -7.61 13.92 -15.91
C VAL A 335 -6.94 14.60 -17.08
N THR A 336 -6.32 13.83 -17.97
CA THR A 336 -5.61 14.37 -19.14
C THR A 336 -6.57 14.80 -20.26
N LYS A 337 -7.76 14.19 -20.35
CA LYS A 337 -8.81 14.37 -21.37
C LYS A 337 -8.40 14.04 -22.81
N THR A 338 -7.13 13.80 -23.04
CA THR A 338 -6.54 13.56 -24.37
C THR A 338 -6.07 12.13 -24.57
N THR A 339 -5.61 11.45 -23.51
CA THR A 339 -5.12 10.08 -23.58
C THR A 339 -6.23 9.06 -23.40
N SER A 340 -6.05 7.86 -23.97
CA SER A 340 -6.91 6.70 -23.72
C SER A 340 -6.69 6.16 -22.31
N ALA A 341 -7.74 5.58 -21.71
CA ALA A 341 -7.58 4.80 -20.50
C ALA A 341 -6.86 3.46 -20.76
N PHE A 342 -6.78 3.01 -22.01
CA PHE A 342 -6.00 1.85 -22.43
C PHE A 342 -4.56 2.27 -22.77
N PHE A 343 -3.86 2.80 -21.77
CA PHE A 343 -2.49 3.29 -21.90
C PHE A 343 -1.76 3.17 -20.57
N GLU A 344 -0.58 2.57 -20.57
CA GLU A 344 0.27 2.48 -19.39
C GLU A 344 1.02 3.81 -19.18
N PRO A 345 0.83 4.49 -18.03
CA PRO A 345 1.59 5.69 -17.73
C PRO A 345 3.09 5.40 -17.64
N ALA A 346 3.90 6.34 -18.13
CA ALA A 346 5.34 6.35 -17.97
C ALA A 346 5.75 7.64 -17.26
N LEU A 347 6.45 7.52 -16.12
CA LEU A 347 6.84 8.64 -15.29
C LEU A 347 8.28 9.06 -15.59
N ASP A 348 8.49 10.35 -15.88
CA ASP A 348 9.80 10.98 -15.99
C ASP A 348 10.18 11.81 -14.74
N TYR A 349 9.52 11.52 -13.63
CA TYR A 349 9.74 12.12 -12.32
C TYR A 349 9.60 11.05 -11.22
N VAL A 350 10.04 11.38 -10.03
CA VAL A 350 9.96 10.50 -8.85
C VAL A 350 8.91 11.02 -7.89
N VAL A 351 8.08 10.12 -7.40
CA VAL A 351 7.09 10.37 -6.36
C VAL A 351 7.48 9.64 -5.10
N CYS A 352 7.51 10.35 -3.96
CA CYS A 352 7.69 9.76 -2.64
C CYS A 352 6.44 9.97 -1.79
N LYS A 353 5.84 8.87 -1.32
CA LYS A 353 4.81 8.88 -0.28
C LYS A 353 5.50 8.69 1.06
N ILE A 354 5.24 9.58 2.01
CA ILE A 354 5.78 9.50 3.37
C ILE A 354 4.61 9.45 4.35
N PRO A 355 4.54 8.41 5.20
CA PRO A 355 3.51 8.29 6.22
C PRO A 355 3.65 9.36 7.30
N ARG A 356 2.53 9.71 7.90
CA ARG A 356 2.48 10.54 9.11
C ARG A 356 2.01 9.72 10.29
N TRP A 357 2.70 9.86 11.40
CA TRP A 357 2.33 9.26 12.68
C TRP A 357 2.07 10.33 13.75
N ASP A 358 1.17 10.02 14.65
CA ASP A 358 0.86 10.83 15.83
C ASP A 358 1.14 10.05 17.13
N LEU A 359 2.05 9.07 17.07
CA LEU A 359 2.37 8.17 18.19
C LEU A 359 2.84 8.90 19.45
N SER A 360 3.48 10.06 19.28
CA SER A 360 3.93 10.89 20.39
C SER A 360 2.80 11.53 21.22
N LYS A 361 1.58 11.56 20.68
CA LYS A 361 0.39 12.10 21.36
C LYS A 361 -0.21 11.13 22.38
N PHE A 362 0.19 9.86 22.34
CA PHE A 362 -0.37 8.81 23.19
C PHE A 362 0.69 8.27 24.14
N HIS A 363 0.33 8.08 25.41
CA HIS A 363 1.19 7.43 26.40
C HIS A 363 1.07 5.91 26.33
N GLY A 364 2.19 5.20 26.45
CA GLY A 364 2.21 3.73 26.50
C GLY A 364 1.99 3.02 25.17
N VAL A 365 1.98 3.75 24.06
CA VAL A 365 1.90 3.16 22.72
C VAL A 365 3.28 2.65 22.29
N ASP A 366 3.31 1.42 21.81
CA ASP A 366 4.47 0.89 21.12
C ASP A 366 4.74 1.66 19.83
N LYS A 367 5.97 2.20 19.69
CA LYS A 367 6.39 3.03 18.56
C LYS A 367 7.09 2.24 17.45
N GLU A 368 7.36 0.97 17.67
CA GLU A 368 7.98 0.13 16.67
C GLU A 368 7.02 -0.07 15.48
N LEU A 369 7.53 0.15 14.27
CA LEU A 369 6.81 -0.08 13.03
C LEU A 369 6.97 -1.54 12.61
N GLY A 370 5.87 -2.19 12.28
CA GLY A 370 5.81 -3.58 11.91
C GLY A 370 4.68 -3.86 10.93
N SER A 371 4.12 -5.06 11.01
CA SER A 371 3.03 -5.52 10.12
C SER A 371 1.67 -4.88 10.40
N SER A 372 1.51 -4.14 11.50
CA SER A 372 0.27 -3.46 11.85
C SER A 372 0.33 -1.98 11.50
N MET A 373 -0.79 -1.44 11.02
CA MET A 373 -0.90 -0.04 10.64
C MET A 373 -1.10 0.88 11.84
N LYS A 374 -0.23 1.88 11.98
CA LYS A 374 -0.22 2.90 13.03
C LYS A 374 -0.25 4.33 12.47
N SER A 375 0.02 4.51 11.17
CA SER A 375 0.00 5.82 10.51
C SER A 375 -1.42 6.40 10.47
N VAL A 376 -1.52 7.73 10.56
CA VAL A 376 -2.79 8.47 10.58
C VAL A 376 -3.07 9.22 9.28
N GLY A 377 -2.13 9.21 8.37
CA GLY A 377 -2.21 9.87 7.07
C GLY A 377 -0.88 9.81 6.35
N GLU A 378 -0.77 10.53 5.25
CA GLU A 378 0.42 10.54 4.41
C GLU A 378 0.57 11.85 3.65
N VAL A 379 1.77 12.14 3.20
CA VAL A 379 2.05 13.16 2.20
C VAL A 379 2.63 12.52 0.95
N MET A 380 2.40 13.13 -0.20
CA MET A 380 3.01 12.75 -1.46
C MET A 380 3.82 13.93 -2.01
N ALA A 381 5.09 13.70 -2.30
CA ALA A 381 5.97 14.68 -2.89
C ALA A 381 6.45 14.22 -4.27
N ILE A 382 6.63 15.18 -5.17
CA ILE A 382 7.10 14.95 -6.55
C ILE A 382 8.41 15.72 -6.73
N GLY A 383 9.40 15.06 -7.33
CA GLY A 383 10.69 15.66 -7.69
C GLY A 383 11.24 15.09 -8.99
N ARG A 384 12.25 15.72 -9.54
CA ARG A 384 13.00 15.17 -10.68
C ARG A 384 13.92 14.04 -10.27
N THR A 385 14.32 14.03 -9.00
CA THR A 385 15.16 13.01 -8.38
C THR A 385 14.54 12.53 -7.08
N PHE A 386 15.00 11.38 -6.60
CA PHE A 386 14.59 10.86 -5.29
C PHE A 386 14.97 11.83 -4.16
N GLU A 387 16.18 12.42 -4.22
CA GLU A 387 16.68 13.36 -3.23
C GLU A 387 15.75 14.58 -3.11
N GLU A 388 15.32 15.15 -4.24
CA GLU A 388 14.37 16.28 -4.25
C GLU A 388 13.02 15.86 -3.65
N ALA A 389 12.49 14.71 -4.06
CA ALA A 389 11.19 14.23 -3.63
C ALA A 389 11.16 13.92 -2.13
N ILE A 390 12.17 13.22 -1.59
CA ILE A 390 12.21 12.89 -0.16
C ILE A 390 12.40 14.13 0.72
N GLN A 391 13.23 15.08 0.32
CA GLN A 391 13.40 16.35 1.02
C GLN A 391 12.09 17.12 1.11
N LYS A 392 11.35 17.24 0.01
CA LYS A 392 10.02 17.89 -0.01
C LYS A 392 9.04 17.18 0.93
N GLY A 393 8.94 15.86 0.82
CA GLY A 393 8.00 15.06 1.62
C GLY A 393 8.26 15.16 3.11
N LEU A 394 9.51 15.01 3.54
CA LEU A 394 9.89 15.06 4.96
C LEU A 394 9.55 16.39 5.62
N ARG A 395 9.62 17.50 4.90
CA ARG A 395 9.21 18.80 5.42
C ARG A 395 7.68 18.92 5.54
N MET A 396 6.94 18.23 4.68
CA MET A 396 5.47 18.32 4.65
C MET A 396 4.78 17.53 5.75
N ILE A 397 5.42 16.48 6.29
CA ILE A 397 4.80 15.63 7.32
C ILE A 397 4.59 16.32 8.66
N GLY A 398 5.21 17.50 8.90
CA GLY A 398 4.93 18.35 10.08
C GLY A 398 5.34 17.74 11.42
N GLN A 399 6.45 17.00 11.46
CA GLN A 399 6.99 16.39 12.69
C GLN A 399 8.06 17.25 13.38
N GLY A 400 8.18 18.54 13.03
CA GLY A 400 9.16 19.47 13.59
C GLY A 400 10.58 19.27 13.07
N MET A 401 10.75 18.48 12.00
CA MET A 401 12.04 18.23 11.36
C MET A 401 12.16 19.00 10.04
N HIS A 402 13.40 19.30 9.65
CA HIS A 402 13.69 20.18 8.52
C HIS A 402 14.14 19.43 7.25
N GLY A 403 13.64 18.21 7.01
CA GLY A 403 14.05 17.36 5.90
C GLY A 403 15.18 16.40 6.29
N PHE A 404 15.88 15.87 5.29
CA PHE A 404 16.97 14.92 5.49
C PHE A 404 18.31 15.68 5.68
N VAL A 405 18.46 16.30 6.83
CA VAL A 405 19.66 17.03 7.27
C VAL A 405 19.88 16.73 8.75
N GLU A 406 20.98 17.22 9.32
CA GLU A 406 21.22 17.10 10.76
C GLU A 406 20.13 17.84 11.57
N ASN A 407 19.21 17.06 12.15
CA ASN A 407 18.19 17.57 13.06
C ASN A 407 18.73 17.50 14.51
N LYS A 408 19.38 18.58 14.98
CA LYS A 408 20.08 18.64 16.28
C LYS A 408 19.16 18.39 17.47
N GLU A 409 17.87 18.63 17.31
CA GLU A 409 16.82 18.46 18.31
C GLU A 409 16.54 16.97 18.59
N LEU A 410 16.86 16.09 17.65
CA LEU A 410 16.66 14.65 17.77
C LEU A 410 17.77 14.04 18.63
N LYS A 411 17.41 13.62 19.83
CA LYS A 411 18.31 12.89 20.75
C LYS A 411 18.06 11.41 20.67
N ILE A 412 19.10 10.62 20.38
CA ILE A 412 19.06 9.17 20.26
C ILE A 412 20.14 8.61 21.17
N ALA A 413 19.77 7.71 22.07
CA ALA A 413 20.69 7.12 23.03
C ALA A 413 21.56 6.01 22.41
N ASP A 414 20.95 5.18 21.56
CA ASP A 414 21.59 4.08 20.85
C ASP A 414 21.16 4.10 19.37
N ILE A 415 22.10 4.47 18.51
CA ILE A 415 21.84 4.59 17.07
C ILE A 415 21.73 3.23 16.42
N ASP A 416 22.53 2.25 16.81
CA ASP A 416 22.47 0.89 16.27
C ASP A 416 21.12 0.26 16.54
N ALA A 417 20.61 0.34 17.78
CA ALA A 417 19.27 -0.13 18.12
C ALA A 417 18.18 0.62 17.33
N ALA A 418 18.27 1.96 17.26
CA ALA A 418 17.30 2.78 16.54
C ALA A 418 17.29 2.56 15.00
N LEU A 419 18.39 2.08 14.43
CA LEU A 419 18.47 1.66 13.03
C LEU A 419 17.87 0.26 12.82
N ARG A 420 18.03 -0.67 13.77
CA ARG A 420 17.45 -2.02 13.67
C ARG A 420 15.95 -2.05 13.92
N GLU A 421 15.50 -1.25 14.88
CA GLU A 421 14.10 -1.18 15.32
C GLU A 421 13.45 0.06 14.70
N PRO A 422 12.72 -0.08 13.58
CA PRO A 422 12.13 1.06 12.89
C PRO A 422 11.01 1.69 13.73
N THR A 423 11.09 3.00 13.87
CA THR A 423 10.04 3.83 14.50
C THR A 423 9.60 4.95 13.56
N ASP A 424 8.64 5.75 13.99
CA ASP A 424 8.22 6.97 13.28
C ASP A 424 9.37 7.98 13.06
N LYS A 425 10.52 7.79 13.71
CA LYS A 425 11.74 8.63 13.57
C LYS A 425 12.83 8.01 12.69
N ARG A 426 12.64 6.79 12.19
CA ARG A 426 13.70 6.03 11.49
C ARG A 426 14.44 6.83 10.43
N VAL A 427 13.72 7.56 9.57
CA VAL A 427 14.36 8.35 8.50
C VAL A 427 15.27 9.46 9.03
N PHE A 428 14.93 10.05 10.17
CA PHE A 428 15.77 11.06 10.83
C PHE A 428 16.93 10.44 11.61
N VAL A 429 16.76 9.19 12.10
CA VAL A 429 17.88 8.39 12.66
C VAL A 429 18.89 8.09 11.57
N LEU A 430 18.46 7.71 10.37
CA LEU A 430 19.34 7.54 9.21
C LEU A 430 20.14 8.80 8.91
N SER A 431 19.45 9.95 8.83
CA SER A 431 20.14 11.23 8.61
C SER A 431 21.19 11.51 9.70
N LYS A 432 20.88 11.25 10.96
CA LYS A 432 21.84 11.45 12.04
C LYS A 432 23.02 10.50 11.95
N ALA A 433 22.79 9.21 11.68
CA ALA A 433 23.84 8.21 11.52
C ALA A 433 24.79 8.58 10.37
N MET A 434 24.25 9.00 9.22
CA MET A 434 25.04 9.36 8.04
C MET A 434 25.94 10.60 8.23
N HIS A 435 25.71 11.41 9.25
CA HIS A 435 26.64 12.49 9.63
C HIS A 435 27.80 12.00 10.52
N MET A 436 27.80 10.73 10.94
CA MET A 436 28.78 10.15 11.84
C MET A 436 29.76 9.26 11.05
N PRO A 437 31.07 9.45 11.14
CA PRO A 437 32.06 8.73 10.34
C PRO A 437 32.05 7.20 10.50
N GLU A 438 31.55 6.70 11.63
CA GLU A 438 31.49 5.28 11.95
C GLU A 438 30.26 4.56 11.31
N TYR A 439 29.37 5.28 10.62
CA TYR A 439 28.20 4.74 9.94
C TYR A 439 28.30 4.94 8.43
N ASP A 440 29.00 4.03 7.77
CA ASP A 440 29.02 3.97 6.33
C ASP A 440 27.76 3.27 5.76
N ILE A 441 27.60 3.29 4.45
CA ILE A 441 26.46 2.68 3.74
C ILE A 441 26.37 1.18 4.05
N GLU A 442 27.50 0.47 4.11
CA GLU A 442 27.55 -0.97 4.37
C GLU A 442 27.00 -1.30 5.77
N LYS A 443 27.44 -0.57 6.79
CA LYS A 443 26.96 -0.74 8.17
C LYS A 443 25.48 -0.41 8.29
N ILE A 444 25.03 0.71 7.70
CA ILE A 444 23.63 1.10 7.71
C ILE A 444 22.77 0.06 6.99
N HIS A 445 23.19 -0.41 5.82
CA HIS A 445 22.52 -1.49 5.11
C HIS A 445 22.46 -2.78 5.94
N ALA A 446 23.56 -3.16 6.57
CA ALA A 446 23.58 -4.36 7.42
C ALA A 446 22.57 -4.30 8.58
N LEU A 447 22.38 -3.11 9.18
CA LEU A 447 21.44 -2.87 10.27
C LEU A 447 19.98 -2.76 9.82
N THR A 448 19.73 -2.10 8.70
CA THR A 448 18.38 -1.71 8.26
C THR A 448 17.81 -2.57 7.15
N LYS A 449 18.66 -3.21 6.36
CA LYS A 449 18.34 -3.89 5.09
C LYS A 449 17.72 -2.99 4.02
N ILE A 450 17.75 -1.66 4.21
CA ILE A 450 17.37 -0.70 3.17
C ILE A 450 18.33 -0.86 1.99
N ASP A 451 17.80 -0.84 0.77
CA ASP A 451 18.62 -0.97 -0.45
C ASP A 451 19.70 0.10 -0.52
N LYS A 452 20.92 -0.30 -0.90
CA LYS A 452 22.08 0.59 -0.96
C LYS A 452 21.87 1.76 -1.91
N TRP A 453 21.10 1.57 -2.98
CA TRP A 453 20.77 2.65 -3.90
C TRP A 453 20.08 3.82 -3.18
N PHE A 454 19.11 3.53 -2.32
CA PHE A 454 18.47 4.57 -1.51
C PHE A 454 19.44 5.22 -0.55
N LEU A 455 20.28 4.43 0.10
CA LEU A 455 21.29 4.94 1.04
C LEU A 455 22.32 5.84 0.33
N GLU A 456 22.75 5.49 -0.88
CA GLU A 456 23.65 6.32 -1.70
C GLU A 456 23.00 7.65 -2.07
N LYS A 457 21.70 7.66 -2.41
CA LYS A 457 20.95 8.88 -2.69
C LYS A 457 20.79 9.77 -1.46
N LEU A 458 20.56 9.17 -0.30
CA LEU A 458 20.53 9.89 0.97
C LEU A 458 21.91 10.43 1.33
N GLN A 459 22.97 9.67 1.10
CA GLN A 459 24.36 10.14 1.30
C GLN A 459 24.66 11.36 0.44
N HIS A 460 24.21 11.40 -0.79
CA HIS A 460 24.35 12.57 -1.64
C HIS A 460 23.73 13.85 -1.03
N ILE A 461 22.59 13.73 -0.36
CA ILE A 461 22.01 14.89 0.40
C ILE A 461 22.96 15.31 1.53
N ILE A 462 23.48 14.34 2.29
CA ILE A 462 24.43 14.62 3.38
C ILE A 462 25.70 15.29 2.85
N ASP A 463 26.23 14.84 1.72
CA ASP A 463 27.43 15.42 1.11
C ASP A 463 27.21 16.89 0.71
N ILE A 464 26.02 17.23 0.24
CA ILE A 464 25.65 18.64 -0.05
C ILE A 464 25.56 19.45 1.26
N ASP A 465 24.92 18.89 2.30
CA ASP A 465 24.82 19.53 3.61
C ASP A 465 26.21 19.81 4.21
N GLU A 466 27.13 18.85 4.12
CA GLU A 466 28.51 19.00 4.59
C GLU A 466 29.33 20.00 3.76
N LYS A 467 29.08 20.13 2.46
CA LYS A 467 29.67 21.17 1.63
C LYS A 467 29.16 22.55 2.06
N LEU A 468 27.85 22.70 2.32
CA LEU A 468 27.23 23.93 2.77
C LEU A 468 27.78 24.37 4.15
N LYS A 469 27.95 23.46 5.11
CA LYS A 469 28.50 23.74 6.45
C LYS A 469 29.93 24.32 6.42
N LYS A 470 30.66 24.10 5.34
CA LYS A 470 32.02 24.67 5.13
C LYS A 470 31.99 26.10 4.55
N GLN A 471 30.81 26.61 4.24
CA GLN A 471 30.60 27.92 3.64
C GLN A 471 30.04 28.92 4.68
N ASN A 472 30.05 30.18 4.30
CA ASN A 472 29.31 31.26 4.98
C ASN A 472 28.71 32.18 3.89
N ILE A 473 27.98 33.21 4.30
CA ILE A 473 27.29 34.09 3.35
C ILE A 473 28.21 34.75 2.31
N ASN A 474 29.49 34.98 2.68
CA ASN A 474 30.46 35.64 1.81
C ASN A 474 31.24 34.65 0.90
N THR A 475 31.22 33.35 1.23
CA THR A 475 31.95 32.31 0.49
C THR A 475 31.05 31.37 -0.27
N LEU A 476 29.73 31.43 -0.09
CA LEU A 476 28.78 30.54 -0.74
C LEU A 476 28.82 30.74 -2.25
N GLU A 477 29.26 29.71 -2.96
CA GLU A 477 29.34 29.70 -4.42
C GLU A 477 27.94 29.50 -5.03
N GLU A 478 27.65 30.21 -6.13
CA GLU A 478 26.37 30.05 -6.87
C GLU A 478 26.14 28.62 -7.32
N SER A 479 27.20 27.91 -7.75
CA SER A 479 27.15 26.53 -8.17
C SER A 479 26.61 25.59 -7.07
N LEU A 480 27.14 25.73 -5.84
CA LEU A 480 26.71 24.96 -4.69
C LEU A 480 25.27 25.33 -4.25
N LEU A 481 24.94 26.62 -4.27
CA LEU A 481 23.58 27.08 -3.99
C LEU A 481 22.58 26.47 -4.98
N ARG A 482 22.92 26.45 -6.27
CA ARG A 482 22.10 25.87 -7.33
C ARG A 482 21.98 24.35 -7.16
N GLU A 483 23.09 23.65 -6.87
CA GLU A 483 23.08 22.21 -6.56
C GLU A 483 22.15 21.90 -5.40
N ALA A 484 22.27 22.61 -4.28
CA ALA A 484 21.40 22.41 -3.13
C ALA A 484 19.93 22.64 -3.45
N LYS A 485 19.59 23.68 -4.22
CA LYS A 485 18.20 23.95 -4.64
C LYS A 485 17.64 22.85 -5.55
N VAL A 486 18.43 22.33 -6.49
CA VAL A 486 18.03 21.23 -7.39
C VAL A 486 17.72 19.96 -6.59
N TYR A 487 18.51 19.66 -5.55
CA TYR A 487 18.31 18.49 -4.70
C TYR A 487 17.39 18.73 -3.48
N GLY A 488 16.59 19.78 -3.54
CA GLY A 488 15.44 19.99 -2.68
C GLY A 488 15.71 20.71 -1.36
N PHE A 489 16.89 21.31 -1.17
CA PHE A 489 17.17 22.15 0.01
C PHE A 489 16.31 23.42 0.01
N THR A 490 15.76 23.78 1.17
CA THR A 490 15.09 25.07 1.38
C THR A 490 16.09 26.15 1.71
N ASP A 491 15.64 27.42 1.56
CA ASP A 491 16.44 28.55 2.01
C ASP A 491 16.77 28.47 3.49
N PHE A 492 15.82 27.99 4.30
CA PHE A 492 16.03 27.75 5.74
C PHE A 492 17.14 26.72 6.01
N GLN A 493 17.12 25.57 5.32
CA GLN A 493 18.16 24.55 5.48
C GLN A 493 19.53 25.08 5.07
N ILE A 494 19.60 25.80 3.94
CA ILE A 494 20.84 26.40 3.45
C ILE A 494 21.36 27.47 4.42
N ALA A 495 20.48 28.39 4.87
CA ALA A 495 20.84 29.43 5.83
C ALA A 495 21.39 28.84 7.14
N ARG A 496 20.71 27.81 7.67
CA ARG A 496 21.16 27.10 8.87
C ARG A 496 22.50 26.39 8.67
N ALA A 497 22.74 25.76 7.54
CA ALA A 497 23.98 25.07 7.24
C ALA A 497 25.17 26.02 7.15
N ILE A 498 24.99 27.23 6.56
CA ILE A 498 26.05 28.25 6.45
C ILE A 498 26.18 29.16 7.69
N GLY A 499 25.47 28.84 8.80
CA GLY A 499 25.58 29.55 10.08
C GLY A 499 24.76 30.85 10.18
N LEU A 500 23.77 31.02 9.30
CA LEU A 500 22.79 32.11 9.45
C LEU A 500 21.59 31.53 10.22
N GLU A 501 21.59 31.67 11.53
CA GLU A 501 20.40 31.39 12.34
C GLU A 501 19.40 32.53 12.17
N GLY A 502 18.19 32.20 11.69
CA GLY A 502 17.07 33.12 11.60
C GLY A 502 16.33 33.28 12.92
#